data_5033eeec9ef75b68b326bb74ce03c66d
#
_entry.id   5033eeec9ef75b68b326bb74ce03c66d
#
_cell.length_a   1.000
_cell.length_b   1.000
_cell.length_c   1.000
_cell.angle_alpha   90.00
_cell.angle_beta   90.00
_cell.angle_gamma   90.00
#
_symmetry.space_group_name_H-M   'P 1'
#
loop_
_entity.id
_entity.type
_entity.pdbx_description
1 polymer ?
#
loop_
_entity_poly.entity_id
_entity_poly.type
_entity_poly.pdbx_seq_one_letter_code
_entity_poly.pdbx_strand_id
1 'polypeptide(L)'
;MLKPLLFLWILLLLSRCQSADSRESSHEVLHERIARAKILDSIAERRNAILNSPSTIRMQEALDEYYHRFLEKRFNGAILVARKGVVIYEKYQGYADFSKHIPIDEHTTFQLASTSKPFLAMAVLWLYQRGKLNLNDPVQKYFPNFPYQGVTIKLLLNHRSGLPNYLYCCQSYWKDPSRLMTNQDVVRILCKYHPKPVFKPDTHFNYCNTNYCLLAAIVEEVTHEPLGSFLQRIFFEPLGMHDTYVYTPREPAPAHQSISYDARGRKVRTVPFDGVVGDKNVYSTVEDLLKWDQALYSGSLFPDSILQLAYKPYSFEHPGIHNYGLGWRMLMYPDGQQIIYHNGWWHGNNSVFYRFLKDTTTLIILSNRYDPIVYHVQPVMKILHENDVEGEVDEGG
;
A
#
# COMPACT_ATOMS: atom_id res chain seq x y z
N MET A 1 -4.58 -80.65 -2.79
CA MET A 1 -4.80 -80.03 -1.49
C MET A 1 -3.56 -79.22 -1.16
N LEU A 2 -3.37 -78.02 -1.74
CA LEU A 2 -2.22 -77.09 -1.45
C LEU A 2 -2.51 -75.69 -1.96
N LYS A 3 -3.60 -75.05 -1.46
CA LYS A 3 -3.91 -73.68 -1.90
C LYS A 3 -4.39 -72.68 -0.82
N PRO A 4 -4.39 -72.93 0.51
CA PRO A 4 -4.73 -71.86 1.44
C PRO A 4 -3.53 -71.13 2.07
N LEU A 5 -2.30 -71.64 2.01
CA LEU A 5 -1.14 -71.06 2.68
C LEU A 5 -0.51 -69.86 1.94
N LEU A 6 -0.69 -69.81 0.61
CA LEU A 6 -0.10 -68.69 -0.21
C LEU A 6 -0.91 -67.42 -0.06
N PHE A 7 -2.21 -67.51 0.21
CA PHE A 7 -3.09 -66.33 0.37
C PHE A 7 -2.89 -65.63 1.73
N LEU A 8 -2.49 -66.37 2.75
CA LEU A 8 -2.25 -65.81 4.09
C LEU A 8 -0.94 -64.99 4.15
N TRP A 9 0.08 -65.39 3.35
CA TRP A 9 1.36 -64.67 3.27
C TRP A 9 1.24 -63.34 2.47
N ILE A 10 0.40 -63.29 1.45
CA ILE A 10 0.14 -62.07 0.68
C ILE A 10 -0.62 -61.06 1.52
N LEU A 11 -1.60 -61.46 2.34
CA LEU A 11 -2.33 -60.59 3.24
C LEU A 11 -1.45 -60.04 4.36
N LEU A 12 -0.51 -60.83 4.89
CA LEU A 12 0.47 -60.37 5.91
C LEU A 12 1.52 -59.40 5.33
N LEU A 13 1.92 -59.55 4.05
CA LEU A 13 2.80 -58.64 3.38
C LEU A 13 2.10 -57.28 3.04
N LEU A 14 0.85 -57.32 2.59
CA LEU A 14 0.05 -56.12 2.33
C LEU A 14 -0.28 -55.35 3.62
N SER A 15 -0.54 -56.04 4.75
CA SER A 15 -0.75 -55.36 6.04
C SER A 15 0.53 -54.76 6.61
N ARG A 16 1.72 -55.33 6.31
CA ARG A 16 3.01 -54.72 6.70
C ARG A 16 3.38 -53.52 5.83
N CYS A 17 3.12 -53.53 4.52
CA CYS A 17 3.30 -52.37 3.66
C CYS A 17 2.37 -51.21 4.07
N GLN A 18 1.07 -51.48 4.34
CA GLN A 18 0.18 -50.42 4.82
C GLN A 18 0.57 -49.84 6.20
N SER A 19 1.13 -50.68 7.09
CA SER A 19 1.61 -50.19 8.40
C SER A 19 2.93 -49.44 8.34
N ALA A 20 3.78 -49.70 7.34
CA ALA A 20 5.02 -48.96 7.11
C ALA A 20 4.74 -47.60 6.51
N ASP A 21 3.90 -47.52 5.47
CA ASP A 21 3.48 -46.25 4.80
C ASP A 21 2.76 -45.31 5.79
N SER A 22 1.87 -45.87 6.65
CA SER A 22 1.18 -45.06 7.67
C SER A 22 2.10 -44.56 8.78
N ARG A 23 3.16 -45.31 9.12
CA ARG A 23 4.18 -44.88 10.10
C ARG A 23 5.15 -43.84 9.52
N GLU A 24 5.54 -43.98 8.27
CA GLU A 24 6.41 -43.02 7.54
C GLU A 24 5.69 -41.68 7.37
N SER A 25 4.44 -41.67 6.98
CA SER A 25 3.61 -40.44 6.91
C SER A 25 3.38 -39.83 8.30
N SER A 26 3.27 -40.62 9.37
CA SER A 26 3.13 -40.11 10.73
C SER A 26 4.42 -39.49 11.27
N HIS A 27 5.58 -40.03 10.90
CA HIS A 27 6.89 -39.44 11.24
C HIS A 27 7.15 -38.15 10.50
N GLU A 28 6.83 -38.07 9.21
CA GLU A 28 6.92 -36.86 8.40
C GLU A 28 6.05 -35.73 8.96
N VAL A 29 4.79 -36.01 9.24
CA VAL A 29 3.86 -35.06 9.86
C VAL A 29 4.34 -34.60 11.24
N LEU A 30 4.96 -35.50 12.05
CA LEU A 30 5.51 -35.11 13.33
C LEU A 30 6.75 -34.21 13.17
N HIS A 31 7.66 -34.52 12.23
CA HIS A 31 8.80 -33.69 11.93
C HIS A 31 8.43 -32.29 11.44
N GLU A 32 7.41 -32.19 10.55
CA GLU A 32 6.88 -30.91 10.11
C GLU A 32 6.27 -30.10 11.27
N ARG A 33 5.51 -30.77 12.17
CA ARG A 33 4.95 -30.10 13.37
C ARG A 33 6.02 -29.59 14.31
N ILE A 34 7.08 -30.37 14.54
CA ILE A 34 8.22 -29.96 15.38
C ILE A 34 8.98 -28.81 14.72
N ALA A 35 9.23 -28.86 13.41
CA ALA A 35 9.88 -27.79 12.68
C ALA A 35 9.04 -26.51 12.74
N ARG A 36 7.74 -26.59 12.53
CA ARG A 36 6.81 -25.47 12.64
C ARG A 36 6.75 -24.89 14.05
N ALA A 37 6.75 -25.72 15.08
CA ALA A 37 6.78 -25.28 16.47
C ALA A 37 8.07 -24.48 16.77
N LYS A 38 9.24 -24.99 16.36
CA LYS A 38 10.52 -24.29 16.52
C LYS A 38 10.56 -22.94 15.80
N ILE A 39 9.98 -22.85 14.61
CA ILE A 39 9.86 -21.58 13.87
C ILE A 39 8.97 -20.61 14.65
N LEU A 40 7.81 -21.06 15.15
CA LEU A 40 6.90 -20.22 15.94
C LEU A 40 7.55 -19.74 17.24
N ASP A 41 8.29 -20.60 17.94
CA ASP A 41 9.05 -20.24 19.15
C ASP A 41 10.11 -19.17 18.84
N SER A 42 10.88 -19.34 17.78
CA SER A 42 11.87 -18.36 17.32
C SER A 42 11.25 -17.00 16.97
N ILE A 43 10.06 -17.01 16.31
CA ILE A 43 9.32 -15.79 16.01
C ILE A 43 8.85 -15.11 17.30
N ALA A 44 8.33 -15.89 18.27
CA ALA A 44 7.88 -15.40 19.56
C ALA A 44 9.04 -14.80 20.38
N GLU A 45 10.19 -15.48 20.44
CA GLU A 45 11.41 -14.99 21.08
C GLU A 45 11.88 -13.67 20.47
N ARG A 46 11.97 -13.60 19.14
CA ARG A 46 12.33 -12.36 18.42
C ARG A 46 11.37 -11.23 18.72
N ARG A 47 10.05 -11.50 18.69
CA ARG A 47 9.01 -10.52 19.03
C ARG A 47 9.21 -10.00 20.45
N ASN A 48 9.39 -10.90 21.43
CA ASN A 48 9.59 -10.56 22.83
C ASN A 48 10.89 -9.75 23.04
N ALA A 49 11.97 -10.11 22.36
CA ALA A 49 13.23 -9.36 22.40
C ALA A 49 13.07 -7.92 21.88
N ILE A 50 12.28 -7.72 20.81
CA ILE A 50 11.98 -6.39 20.30
C ILE A 50 11.11 -5.61 21.28
N LEU A 51 10.00 -6.17 21.75
CA LEU A 51 9.05 -5.50 22.64
C LEU A 51 9.65 -5.11 23.98
N ASN A 52 10.54 -5.95 24.52
CA ASN A 52 11.18 -5.74 25.84
C ASN A 52 12.51 -4.97 25.74
N SER A 53 12.92 -4.54 24.56
CA SER A 53 14.14 -3.74 24.45
C SER A 53 13.95 -2.35 25.07
N PRO A 54 14.95 -1.82 25.80
CA PRO A 54 14.83 -0.49 26.42
C PRO A 54 14.50 0.62 25.41
N SER A 55 15.03 0.52 24.18
CA SER A 55 14.72 1.49 23.11
C SER A 55 13.25 1.42 22.69
N THR A 56 12.68 0.22 22.55
CA THR A 56 11.26 0.07 22.19
C THR A 56 10.33 0.59 23.29
N ILE A 57 10.66 0.33 24.57
CA ILE A 57 9.87 0.82 25.71
C ILE A 57 9.85 2.37 25.70
N ARG A 58 11.01 3.01 25.54
CA ARG A 58 11.08 4.49 25.42
C ARG A 58 10.29 5.02 24.23
N MET A 59 10.34 4.32 23.07
CA MET A 59 9.53 4.68 21.90
C MET A 59 8.03 4.61 22.20
N GLN A 60 7.57 3.54 22.85
CA GLN A 60 6.16 3.36 23.22
C GLN A 60 5.67 4.49 24.13
N GLU A 61 6.45 4.83 25.16
CA GLU A 61 6.14 5.93 26.09
C GLU A 61 6.05 7.28 25.35
N ALA A 62 7.04 7.58 24.49
CA ALA A 62 7.06 8.82 23.72
C ALA A 62 5.93 8.89 22.66
N LEU A 63 5.57 7.76 22.03
CA LEU A 63 4.45 7.67 21.10
C LEU A 63 3.10 7.86 21.82
N ASP A 64 2.97 7.34 23.04
CA ASP A 64 1.77 7.51 23.84
C ASP A 64 1.62 8.97 24.30
N GLU A 65 2.72 9.62 24.72
CA GLU A 65 2.76 11.06 25.02
C GLU A 65 2.37 11.90 23.78
N TYR A 66 2.93 11.59 22.60
CA TYR A 66 2.56 12.25 21.35
C TYR A 66 1.06 12.11 21.06
N TYR A 67 0.52 10.88 21.20
CA TYR A 67 -0.89 10.61 20.99
C TYR A 67 -1.78 11.46 21.90
N HIS A 68 -1.54 11.44 23.20
CA HIS A 68 -2.33 12.21 24.18
C HIS A 68 -2.22 13.73 23.96
N ARG A 69 -1.05 14.20 23.57
CA ARG A 69 -0.82 15.63 23.36
C ARG A 69 -1.45 16.17 22.07
N PHE A 70 -1.38 15.43 20.97
CA PHE A 70 -1.73 15.94 19.64
C PHE A 70 -2.97 15.29 19.02
N LEU A 71 -3.22 14.01 19.28
CA LEU A 71 -4.24 13.24 18.56
C LEU A 71 -5.51 13.00 19.38
N GLU A 72 -5.41 12.62 20.64
CA GLU A 72 -6.51 12.10 21.46
C GLU A 72 -7.83 12.88 21.34
N LYS A 73 -7.78 14.21 21.36
CA LYS A 73 -9.00 15.05 21.35
C LYS A 73 -9.62 15.25 19.96
N ARG A 74 -8.88 14.97 18.90
CA ARG A 74 -9.25 15.35 17.53
C ARG A 74 -9.25 14.18 16.57
N PHE A 75 -8.48 13.14 16.83
CA PHE A 75 -8.26 12.02 15.95
C PHE A 75 -9.51 11.14 15.83
N ASN A 76 -9.80 10.67 14.64
CA ASN A 76 -10.82 9.66 14.35
C ASN A 76 -10.26 8.71 13.30
N GLY A 77 -9.66 7.60 13.75
CA GLY A 77 -8.90 6.73 12.86
C GLY A 77 -8.10 5.66 13.59
N ALA A 78 -7.13 5.11 12.90
CA ALA A 78 -6.18 4.11 13.40
C ALA A 78 -4.74 4.59 13.21
N ILE A 79 -3.88 4.29 14.18
CA ILE A 79 -2.42 4.50 14.13
C ILE A 79 -1.72 3.19 14.45
N LEU A 80 -0.69 2.85 13.68
CA LEU A 80 0.18 1.71 13.92
C LEU A 80 1.64 2.10 13.70
N VAL A 81 2.50 1.73 14.65
CA VAL A 81 3.95 1.77 14.49
C VAL A 81 4.50 0.36 14.68
N ALA A 82 5.30 -0.10 13.71
CA ALA A 82 5.96 -1.39 13.78
C ALA A 82 7.46 -1.23 13.62
N ARG A 83 8.23 -2.08 14.29
CA ARG A 83 9.70 -2.18 14.15
C ARG A 83 10.07 -3.60 13.78
N LYS A 84 10.77 -3.77 12.66
CA LYS A 84 11.16 -5.10 12.12
C LYS A 84 9.96 -6.05 11.98
N GLY A 85 8.80 -5.49 11.58
CA GLY A 85 7.54 -6.22 11.41
C GLY A 85 6.76 -6.51 12.71
N VAL A 86 7.28 -6.11 13.88
CA VAL A 86 6.60 -6.26 15.16
C VAL A 86 5.88 -4.96 15.50
N VAL A 87 4.56 -5.03 15.71
CA VAL A 87 3.77 -3.87 16.17
C VAL A 87 4.24 -3.48 17.57
N ILE A 88 4.73 -2.25 17.71
CA ILE A 88 5.20 -1.67 18.98
C ILE A 88 4.22 -0.66 19.55
N TYR A 89 3.36 -0.08 18.71
CA TYR A 89 2.32 0.86 19.13
C TYR A 89 1.11 0.79 18.21
N GLU A 90 -0.09 0.81 18.78
CA GLU A 90 -1.32 0.70 18.03
C GLU A 90 -2.47 1.36 18.80
N LYS A 91 -3.31 2.14 18.11
CA LYS A 91 -4.51 2.77 18.68
C LYS A 91 -5.61 2.86 17.63
N TYR A 92 -6.84 2.59 18.08
CA TYR A 92 -8.07 2.78 17.32
C TYR A 92 -8.95 3.77 18.09
N GLN A 93 -9.45 4.80 17.41
CA GLN A 93 -10.24 5.83 18.07
C GLN A 93 -11.36 6.35 17.21
N GLY A 94 -12.51 6.57 17.82
CA GLY A 94 -13.68 7.18 17.23
C GLY A 94 -14.56 6.20 16.49
N TYR A 95 -15.25 6.67 15.44
CA TYR A 95 -16.30 5.92 14.78
C TYR A 95 -16.05 5.80 13.27
N ALA A 96 -16.20 4.58 12.74
CA ALA A 96 -16.25 4.28 11.30
C ALA A 96 -17.54 4.87 10.69
N ASP A 97 -18.65 4.86 11.44
CA ASP A 97 -19.92 5.52 11.09
C ASP A 97 -20.43 6.31 12.29
N PHE A 98 -20.41 7.64 12.23
CA PHE A 98 -20.89 8.53 13.28
C PHE A 98 -22.40 8.40 13.52
N SER A 99 -23.18 8.14 12.46
CA SER A 99 -24.64 8.07 12.57
C SER A 99 -25.12 6.80 13.28
N LYS A 100 -24.38 5.71 13.12
CA LYS A 100 -24.68 4.41 13.72
C LYS A 100 -23.84 4.10 14.94
N HIS A 101 -22.91 5.01 15.32
CA HIS A 101 -21.95 4.81 16.40
C HIS A 101 -21.15 3.51 16.28
N ILE A 102 -20.78 3.12 15.01
CA ILE A 102 -19.93 1.96 14.77
C ILE A 102 -18.50 2.34 15.12
N PRO A 103 -17.86 1.72 16.12
CA PRO A 103 -16.50 2.09 16.50
C PRO A 103 -15.50 1.70 15.42
N ILE A 104 -14.34 2.35 15.43
CA ILE A 104 -13.18 1.94 14.64
C ILE A 104 -12.48 0.81 15.38
N ASP A 105 -12.15 -0.25 14.64
CA ASP A 105 -11.46 -1.46 15.09
C ASP A 105 -10.40 -1.91 14.08
N GLU A 106 -9.74 -3.05 14.33
CA GLU A 106 -8.70 -3.64 13.48
C GLU A 106 -9.18 -4.03 12.07
N HIS A 107 -10.48 -4.23 11.88
CA HIS A 107 -11.07 -4.56 10.57
C HIS A 107 -11.59 -3.34 9.83
N THR A 108 -11.61 -2.17 10.47
CA THR A 108 -12.12 -0.95 9.85
C THR A 108 -11.24 -0.53 8.68
N THR A 109 -11.82 -0.50 7.47
CA THR A 109 -11.10 -0.10 6.26
C THR A 109 -11.27 1.38 5.96
N PHE A 110 -10.15 2.02 5.61
CA PHE A 110 -10.08 3.43 5.26
C PHE A 110 -9.68 3.61 3.81
N GLN A 111 -10.26 4.59 3.13
CA GLN A 111 -9.78 4.99 1.82
C GLN A 111 -8.39 5.58 1.93
N LEU A 112 -7.42 4.96 1.28
CA LEU A 112 -6.03 5.36 1.33
C LEU A 112 -5.73 6.64 0.54
N ALA A 113 -6.69 7.10 -0.27
CA ALA A 113 -6.47 8.22 -1.17
C ALA A 113 -5.17 8.04 -1.96
N SER A 114 -4.30 9.04 -2.02
CA SER A 114 -3.07 8.94 -2.82
C SER A 114 -2.06 7.87 -2.35
N THR A 115 -2.20 7.31 -1.15
CA THR A 115 -1.43 6.13 -0.72
C THR A 115 -1.84 4.85 -1.50
N SER A 116 -2.86 4.93 -2.37
CA SER A 116 -3.16 3.91 -3.39
C SER A 116 -2.11 3.84 -4.51
N LYS A 117 -1.41 4.95 -4.79
CA LYS A 117 -0.44 5.04 -5.91
C LYS A 117 0.73 4.06 -5.80
N PRO A 118 1.33 3.84 -4.62
CA PRO A 118 2.31 2.79 -4.42
C PRO A 118 1.87 1.40 -4.90
N PHE A 119 0.63 0.98 -4.61
CA PHE A 119 0.13 -0.33 -5.07
C PHE A 119 0.08 -0.41 -6.59
N LEU A 120 -0.46 0.62 -7.25
CA LEU A 120 -0.50 0.66 -8.71
C LEU A 120 0.91 0.74 -9.32
N ALA A 121 1.81 1.55 -8.76
CA ALA A 121 3.18 1.63 -9.23
C ALA A 121 3.90 0.28 -9.15
N MET A 122 3.75 -0.43 -8.02
CA MET A 122 4.32 -1.74 -7.85
C MET A 122 3.65 -2.79 -8.77
N ALA A 123 2.36 -2.65 -9.08
CA ALA A 123 1.68 -3.49 -10.08
C ALA A 123 2.24 -3.27 -11.50
N VAL A 124 2.53 -2.02 -11.88
CA VAL A 124 3.22 -1.71 -13.14
C VAL A 124 4.63 -2.31 -13.16
N LEU A 125 5.38 -2.21 -12.06
CA LEU A 125 6.71 -2.82 -11.96
C LEU A 125 6.65 -4.36 -11.93
N TRP A 126 5.58 -4.94 -11.38
CA TRP A 126 5.32 -6.38 -11.44
C TRP A 126 5.11 -6.87 -12.89
N LEU A 127 4.39 -6.08 -13.71
CA LEU A 127 4.23 -6.36 -15.15
C LEU A 127 5.54 -6.13 -15.90
N TYR A 128 6.29 -5.07 -15.56
CA TYR A 128 7.59 -4.77 -16.16
C TYR A 128 8.60 -5.91 -15.96
N GLN A 129 8.78 -6.40 -14.73
CA GLN A 129 9.72 -7.51 -14.47
C GLN A 129 9.35 -8.83 -15.17
N ARG A 130 8.09 -8.97 -15.63
CA ARG A 130 7.60 -10.12 -16.42
C ARG A 130 7.57 -9.87 -17.92
N GLY A 131 8.13 -8.75 -18.38
CA GLY A 131 8.20 -8.39 -19.80
C GLY A 131 6.83 -8.10 -20.44
N LYS A 132 5.79 -7.82 -19.65
CA LYS A 132 4.43 -7.53 -20.14
C LYS A 132 4.29 -6.09 -20.64
N LEU A 133 5.14 -5.20 -20.18
CA LEU A 133 5.27 -3.81 -20.62
C LEU A 133 6.71 -3.33 -20.43
N ASN A 134 7.07 -2.19 -21.04
CA ASN A 134 8.35 -1.53 -20.84
C ASN A 134 8.12 -0.12 -20.26
N LEU A 135 8.96 0.30 -19.30
CA LEU A 135 8.83 1.63 -18.69
C LEU A 135 9.01 2.79 -19.68
N ASN A 136 9.69 2.55 -20.79
CA ASN A 136 9.86 3.51 -21.87
C ASN A 136 8.77 3.42 -22.95
N ASP A 137 7.80 2.50 -22.82
CA ASP A 137 6.67 2.45 -23.74
C ASP A 137 5.94 3.79 -23.73
N PRO A 138 5.67 4.38 -24.92
CA PRO A 138 4.83 5.57 -24.99
C PRO A 138 3.37 5.21 -24.71
N VAL A 139 2.61 6.15 -24.14
CA VAL A 139 1.18 5.95 -23.87
C VAL A 139 0.39 5.61 -25.14
N GLN A 140 0.83 6.11 -26.31
CA GLN A 140 0.23 5.81 -27.62
C GLN A 140 0.27 4.32 -27.98
N LYS A 141 1.17 3.54 -27.41
CA LYS A 141 1.18 2.07 -27.61
C LYS A 141 -0.13 1.41 -27.15
N TYR A 142 -0.73 1.96 -26.08
CA TYR A 142 -1.96 1.45 -25.45
C TYR A 142 -3.20 2.23 -25.89
N PHE A 143 -3.04 3.52 -26.16
CA PHE A 143 -4.09 4.43 -26.63
C PHE A 143 -3.61 5.18 -27.89
N PRO A 144 -3.80 4.61 -29.10
CA PRO A 144 -3.21 5.17 -30.34
C PRO A 144 -3.54 6.63 -30.62
N ASN A 145 -4.73 7.09 -30.19
CA ASN A 145 -5.19 8.46 -30.40
C ASN A 145 -4.78 9.43 -29.26
N PHE A 146 -3.89 9.00 -28.31
CA PHE A 146 -3.45 9.83 -27.22
C PHE A 146 -2.58 11.00 -27.74
N PRO A 147 -2.96 12.27 -27.47
CA PRO A 147 -2.42 13.43 -28.21
C PRO A 147 -1.04 13.91 -27.72
N TYR A 148 -0.61 13.50 -26.51
CA TYR A 148 0.59 14.03 -25.88
C TYR A 148 1.80 13.18 -26.19
N GLN A 149 2.63 13.64 -27.14
CA GLN A 149 3.84 12.95 -27.58
C GLN A 149 4.92 12.94 -26.48
N GLY A 150 5.73 11.88 -26.43
CA GLY A 150 6.85 11.75 -25.48
C GLY A 150 6.47 11.37 -24.04
N VAL A 151 5.19 11.15 -23.75
CA VAL A 151 4.74 10.66 -22.45
C VAL A 151 4.91 9.14 -22.40
N THR A 152 5.74 8.65 -21.46
CA THR A 152 6.01 7.22 -21.25
C THR A 152 5.47 6.73 -19.92
N ILE A 153 5.37 5.41 -19.73
CA ILE A 153 4.97 4.79 -18.45
C ILE A 153 5.86 5.30 -17.30
N LYS A 154 7.17 5.41 -17.51
CA LYS A 154 8.11 5.93 -16.51
C LYS A 154 7.77 7.36 -16.10
N LEU A 155 7.45 8.23 -17.07
CA LEU A 155 7.09 9.64 -16.81
C LEU A 155 5.72 9.78 -16.13
N LEU A 156 4.82 8.81 -16.31
CA LEU A 156 3.60 8.73 -15.52
C LEU A 156 3.90 8.34 -14.07
N LEU A 157 4.72 7.30 -13.85
CA LEU A 157 5.07 6.79 -12.51
C LEU A 157 5.75 7.84 -11.64
N ASN A 158 6.64 8.67 -12.21
CA ASN A 158 7.43 9.66 -11.47
C ASN A 158 6.89 11.11 -11.57
N HIS A 159 5.67 11.28 -12.09
CA HIS A 159 5.01 12.59 -12.21
C HIS A 159 5.77 13.63 -13.05
N ARG A 160 6.46 13.19 -14.12
CA ARG A 160 7.20 14.05 -15.05
C ARG A 160 6.54 14.13 -16.44
N SER A 161 5.28 13.70 -16.56
CA SER A 161 4.54 13.62 -17.84
C SER A 161 4.18 14.98 -18.43
N GLY A 162 4.02 16.03 -17.64
CA GLY A 162 3.51 17.33 -18.06
C GLY A 162 2.02 17.37 -18.38
N LEU A 163 1.27 16.29 -18.09
CA LEU A 163 -0.16 16.19 -18.37
C LEU A 163 -1.01 17.13 -17.49
N PRO A 164 -2.15 17.61 -18.00
CA PRO A 164 -3.12 18.34 -17.19
C PRO A 164 -3.81 17.38 -16.22
N ASN A 165 -4.15 17.87 -15.01
CA ASN A 165 -4.81 17.06 -13.99
C ASN A 165 -6.29 16.88 -14.33
N TYR A 166 -6.74 15.62 -14.47
CA TYR A 166 -8.09 15.26 -14.86
C TYR A 166 -9.17 15.83 -13.92
N LEU A 167 -8.85 15.98 -12.64
CA LEU A 167 -9.76 16.57 -11.65
C LEU A 167 -10.21 17.99 -12.03
N TYR A 168 -9.41 18.70 -12.81
CA TYR A 168 -9.71 20.05 -13.29
C TYR A 168 -10.08 20.05 -14.77
N CYS A 169 -9.25 19.45 -15.62
CA CYS A 169 -9.46 19.53 -17.07
C CYS A 169 -10.65 18.74 -17.58
N CYS A 170 -11.07 17.67 -16.89
CA CYS A 170 -12.23 16.88 -17.33
C CYS A 170 -13.57 17.42 -16.84
N GLN A 171 -13.59 18.27 -15.81
CA GLN A 171 -14.82 18.76 -15.19
C GLN A 171 -15.74 19.48 -16.18
N SER A 172 -15.20 20.33 -17.04
CA SER A 172 -15.97 21.09 -18.06
C SER A 172 -16.57 20.21 -19.16
N TYR A 173 -15.99 19.04 -19.41
CA TYR A 173 -16.43 18.09 -20.43
C TYR A 173 -17.38 17.02 -19.90
N TRP A 174 -17.50 16.87 -18.54
CA TRP A 174 -18.39 15.91 -17.91
C TRP A 174 -19.78 16.50 -17.73
N LYS A 175 -20.75 16.02 -18.51
CA LYS A 175 -22.09 16.63 -18.60
C LYS A 175 -23.08 16.06 -17.59
N ASP A 176 -22.88 14.84 -17.12
CA ASP A 176 -23.78 14.18 -16.18
C ASP A 176 -23.11 14.03 -14.80
N PRO A 177 -23.41 14.91 -13.84
CA PRO A 177 -22.84 14.86 -12.51
C PRO A 177 -23.35 13.67 -11.67
N SER A 178 -24.43 13.00 -12.08
CA SER A 178 -24.96 11.82 -11.38
C SER A 178 -24.23 10.53 -11.74
N ARG A 179 -23.54 10.50 -12.89
CA ARG A 179 -22.76 9.35 -13.35
C ARG A 179 -21.32 9.45 -12.86
N LEU A 180 -20.80 8.35 -12.34
CA LEU A 180 -19.38 8.24 -12.00
C LEU A 180 -18.53 8.20 -13.28
N MET A 181 -17.43 8.94 -13.26
CA MET A 181 -16.42 8.94 -14.32
C MET A 181 -15.53 7.70 -14.16
N THR A 182 -15.20 7.05 -15.27
CA THR A 182 -14.26 5.93 -15.32
C THR A 182 -12.89 6.38 -15.83
N ASN A 183 -11.86 5.53 -15.68
CA ASN A 183 -10.54 5.77 -16.28
C ASN A 183 -10.65 5.91 -17.80
N GLN A 184 -11.48 5.09 -18.45
CA GLN A 184 -11.71 5.15 -19.89
C GLN A 184 -12.43 6.46 -20.32
N ASP A 185 -13.28 7.03 -19.47
CA ASP A 185 -13.88 8.34 -19.72
C ASP A 185 -12.80 9.44 -19.71
N VAL A 186 -11.87 9.38 -18.77
CA VAL A 186 -10.71 10.31 -18.72
C VAL A 186 -9.86 10.17 -19.98
N VAL A 187 -9.49 8.95 -20.37
CA VAL A 187 -8.72 8.69 -21.61
C VAL A 187 -9.47 9.27 -22.82
N ARG A 188 -10.77 9.01 -22.94
CA ARG A 188 -11.61 9.52 -24.05
C ARG A 188 -11.65 11.05 -24.09
N ILE A 189 -11.77 11.71 -22.93
CA ILE A 189 -11.77 13.18 -22.84
C ILE A 189 -10.42 13.73 -23.27
N LEU A 190 -9.32 13.17 -22.82
CA LEU A 190 -7.97 13.60 -23.21
C LEU A 190 -7.75 13.43 -24.71
N CYS A 191 -8.16 12.29 -25.29
CA CYS A 191 -8.02 12.00 -26.71
C CYS A 191 -8.95 12.84 -27.61
N LYS A 192 -10.10 13.28 -27.10
CA LYS A 192 -11.08 14.03 -27.89
C LYS A 192 -10.88 15.54 -27.84
N TYR A 193 -10.55 16.06 -26.66
CA TYR A 193 -10.57 17.51 -26.42
C TYR A 193 -9.19 18.12 -26.27
N HIS A 194 -8.14 17.31 -26.16
CA HIS A 194 -6.74 17.72 -26.09
C HIS A 194 -6.48 18.87 -25.10
N PRO A 195 -6.90 18.77 -23.80
CA PRO A 195 -6.62 19.82 -22.84
C PRO A 195 -5.13 20.20 -22.85
N LYS A 196 -4.82 21.48 -22.73
CA LYS A 196 -3.43 21.98 -22.87
C LYS A 196 -2.51 21.33 -21.83
N PRO A 197 -1.35 20.76 -22.23
CA PRO A 197 -0.35 20.27 -21.29
C PRO A 197 0.23 21.38 -20.44
N VAL A 198 0.69 21.06 -19.23
CA VAL A 198 1.27 22.04 -18.31
C VAL A 198 2.70 22.39 -18.72
N PHE A 199 3.48 21.38 -19.17
CA PHE A 199 4.85 21.52 -19.67
C PHE A 199 5.21 20.36 -20.60
N LYS A 200 6.40 20.41 -21.20
CA LYS A 200 6.90 19.29 -22.02
C LYS A 200 7.30 18.10 -21.14
N PRO A 201 7.05 16.85 -21.59
CA PRO A 201 7.45 15.67 -20.84
C PRO A 201 8.93 15.73 -20.42
N ASP A 202 9.21 15.25 -19.22
CA ASP A 202 10.51 15.13 -18.57
C ASP A 202 11.25 16.44 -18.26
N THR A 203 10.58 17.59 -18.30
CA THR A 203 11.23 18.87 -17.97
C THR A 203 11.10 19.25 -16.49
N HIS A 204 9.99 18.89 -15.83
CA HIS A 204 9.70 19.22 -14.43
C HIS A 204 8.97 18.09 -13.72
N PHE A 205 9.11 18.06 -12.41
CA PHE A 205 8.21 17.30 -11.54
C PHE A 205 6.94 18.12 -11.30
N ASN A 206 5.78 17.48 -11.52
CA ASN A 206 4.49 18.05 -11.13
C ASN A 206 3.50 16.93 -10.80
N TYR A 207 3.16 16.82 -9.52
CA TYR A 207 2.25 15.80 -9.03
C TYR A 207 0.89 15.89 -9.75
N CYS A 208 0.50 14.83 -10.47
CA CYS A 208 -0.65 14.82 -11.35
C CYS A 208 -1.42 13.50 -11.26
N ASN A 209 -2.70 13.56 -10.86
CA ASN A 209 -3.55 12.37 -10.72
C ASN A 209 -3.87 11.71 -12.07
N THR A 210 -3.86 12.45 -13.18
CA THR A 210 -4.03 11.89 -14.53
C THR A 210 -3.01 10.78 -14.81
N ASN A 211 -1.80 10.90 -14.28
CA ASN A 211 -0.76 9.90 -14.48
C ASN A 211 -1.21 8.52 -13.97
N TYR A 212 -1.77 8.46 -12.78
CA TYR A 212 -2.18 7.21 -12.14
C TYR A 212 -3.53 6.71 -12.66
N CYS A 213 -4.39 7.61 -13.12
CA CYS A 213 -5.57 7.24 -13.91
C CYS A 213 -5.15 6.52 -15.21
N LEU A 214 -4.18 7.05 -15.95
CA LEU A 214 -3.67 6.43 -17.18
C LEU A 214 -2.94 5.12 -16.91
N LEU A 215 -2.11 5.05 -15.87
CA LEU A 215 -1.43 3.80 -15.46
C LEU A 215 -2.43 2.69 -15.14
N ALA A 216 -3.52 3.02 -14.43
CA ALA A 216 -4.58 2.05 -14.16
C ALA A 216 -5.25 1.56 -15.46
N ALA A 217 -5.59 2.47 -16.37
CA ALA A 217 -6.15 2.10 -17.67
C ALA A 217 -5.17 1.26 -18.51
N ILE A 218 -3.86 1.54 -18.45
CA ILE A 218 -2.82 0.74 -19.13
C ILE A 218 -2.72 -0.67 -18.51
N VAL A 219 -2.77 -0.77 -17.17
CA VAL A 219 -2.75 -2.08 -16.50
C VAL A 219 -3.95 -2.91 -16.93
N GLU A 220 -5.17 -2.33 -16.96
CA GLU A 220 -6.38 -3.02 -17.42
C GLU A 220 -6.28 -3.43 -18.90
N GLU A 221 -5.69 -2.59 -19.76
CA GLU A 221 -5.46 -2.92 -21.18
C GLU A 221 -4.47 -4.08 -21.35
N VAL A 222 -3.40 -4.12 -20.56
CA VAL A 222 -2.36 -5.18 -20.62
C VAL A 222 -2.83 -6.49 -20.01
N THR A 223 -3.66 -6.44 -18.97
CA THR A 223 -4.07 -7.64 -18.22
C THR A 223 -5.44 -8.17 -18.64
N HIS A 224 -6.25 -7.35 -19.33
CA HIS A 224 -7.64 -7.64 -19.70
C HIS A 224 -8.54 -7.95 -18.50
N GLU A 225 -8.19 -7.41 -17.32
CA GLU A 225 -8.99 -7.54 -16.09
C GLU A 225 -9.08 -6.20 -15.35
N PRO A 226 -10.14 -5.96 -14.56
CA PRO A 226 -10.26 -4.75 -13.75
C PRO A 226 -9.09 -4.62 -12.76
N LEU A 227 -8.60 -3.40 -12.54
CA LEU A 227 -7.47 -3.13 -11.63
C LEU A 227 -7.65 -3.77 -10.25
N GLY A 228 -8.87 -3.71 -9.68
CA GLY A 228 -9.17 -4.30 -8.37
C GLY A 228 -8.94 -5.81 -8.35
N SER A 229 -9.43 -6.53 -9.37
CA SER A 229 -9.24 -7.98 -9.51
C SER A 229 -7.76 -8.33 -9.69
N PHE A 230 -7.05 -7.53 -10.48
CA PHE A 230 -5.61 -7.71 -10.70
C PHE A 230 -4.82 -7.56 -9.39
N LEU A 231 -5.02 -6.46 -8.64
CA LEU A 231 -4.35 -6.23 -7.37
C LEU A 231 -4.72 -7.29 -6.31
N GLN A 232 -5.99 -7.71 -6.25
CA GLN A 232 -6.45 -8.79 -5.39
C GLN A 232 -5.64 -10.06 -5.62
N ARG A 233 -5.53 -10.48 -6.87
CA ARG A 233 -4.86 -11.72 -7.28
C ARG A 233 -3.35 -11.68 -7.08
N ILE A 234 -2.68 -10.56 -7.38
CA ILE A 234 -1.21 -10.51 -7.35
C ILE A 234 -0.64 -10.07 -5.99
N PHE A 235 -1.41 -9.33 -5.18
CA PHE A 235 -0.93 -8.77 -3.92
C PHE A 235 -1.82 -9.13 -2.72
N PHE A 236 -3.11 -8.74 -2.74
CA PHE A 236 -3.89 -8.75 -1.52
C PHE A 236 -4.13 -10.16 -0.98
N GLU A 237 -4.60 -11.06 -1.84
CA GLU A 237 -4.86 -12.46 -1.46
C GLU A 237 -3.57 -13.23 -1.08
N PRO A 238 -2.48 -13.21 -1.89
CA PRO A 238 -1.23 -13.90 -1.54
C PRO A 238 -0.58 -13.40 -0.24
N LEU A 239 -0.80 -12.13 0.12
CA LEU A 239 -0.25 -11.53 1.34
C LEU A 239 -1.19 -11.64 2.55
N GLY A 240 -2.38 -12.24 2.38
CA GLY A 240 -3.38 -12.31 3.44
C GLY A 240 -3.94 -10.95 3.85
N MET A 241 -3.98 -9.98 2.92
CA MET A 241 -4.58 -8.66 3.11
C MET A 241 -6.09 -8.73 2.86
N HIS A 242 -6.79 -9.41 3.75
CA HIS A 242 -8.20 -9.79 3.55
C HIS A 242 -9.16 -8.60 3.63
N ASP A 243 -8.75 -7.52 4.29
CA ASP A 243 -9.54 -6.30 4.45
C ASP A 243 -9.11 -5.20 3.43
N THR A 244 -8.28 -5.56 2.41
CA THR A 244 -7.80 -4.63 1.40
C THR A 244 -8.44 -4.88 0.04
N TYR A 245 -8.95 -3.83 -0.58
CA TYR A 245 -9.64 -3.91 -1.88
C TYR A 245 -9.62 -2.57 -2.63
N VAL A 246 -9.93 -2.61 -3.93
CA VAL A 246 -10.23 -1.41 -4.72
C VAL A 246 -11.74 -1.24 -4.79
N TYR A 247 -12.24 -0.10 -4.33
CA TYR A 247 -13.66 0.19 -4.28
C TYR A 247 -14.04 1.36 -5.19
N THR A 248 -15.14 1.19 -5.90
CA THR A 248 -15.85 2.26 -6.58
C THR A 248 -17.30 2.31 -6.08
N PRO A 249 -17.92 3.49 -5.93
CA PRO A 249 -19.28 3.61 -5.41
C PRO A 249 -20.40 2.96 -6.25
N ARG A 250 -20.04 2.11 -7.21
CA ARG A 250 -21.01 1.32 -8.01
C ARG A 250 -21.40 0.01 -7.38
N GLU A 251 -20.60 -0.46 -6.41
CA GLU A 251 -20.78 -1.72 -5.72
C GLU A 251 -21.19 -1.46 -4.27
N PRO A 252 -21.88 -2.41 -3.61
CA PRO A 252 -22.13 -2.27 -2.19
C PRO A 252 -20.82 -2.11 -1.44
N ALA A 253 -20.75 -1.16 -0.50
CA ALA A 253 -19.60 -1.02 0.38
C ALA A 253 -19.51 -2.25 1.30
N PRO A 254 -18.30 -2.81 1.52
CA PRO A 254 -18.07 -3.83 2.53
C PRO A 254 -18.49 -3.39 3.94
N ALA A 255 -18.82 -4.35 4.80
CA ALA A 255 -19.39 -4.08 6.13
C ALA A 255 -18.50 -3.20 7.03
N HIS A 256 -17.17 -3.34 6.91
CA HIS A 256 -16.17 -2.63 7.74
C HIS A 256 -15.66 -1.34 7.10
N GLN A 257 -16.24 -0.91 5.97
CA GLN A 257 -15.79 0.32 5.32
C GLN A 257 -16.20 1.56 6.11
N SER A 258 -15.22 2.39 6.49
CA SER A 258 -15.47 3.66 7.13
C SER A 258 -16.13 4.67 6.19
N ILE A 259 -17.00 5.51 6.74
CA ILE A 259 -17.65 6.61 6.04
C ILE A 259 -16.78 7.86 6.13
N SER A 260 -16.63 8.56 5.00
CA SER A 260 -15.83 9.79 4.91
C SER A 260 -16.57 10.99 5.48
N TYR A 261 -15.89 11.76 6.36
CA TYR A 261 -16.44 12.95 7.03
C TYR A 261 -15.54 14.17 6.84
N ASP A 262 -16.16 15.35 6.66
CA ASP A 262 -15.42 16.62 6.66
C ASP A 262 -14.93 16.99 8.08
N ALA A 263 -14.18 18.09 8.19
CA ALA A 263 -13.64 18.57 9.48
C ALA A 263 -14.72 18.83 10.56
N ARG A 264 -15.96 19.08 10.14
CA ARG A 264 -17.12 19.33 11.01
C ARG A 264 -17.90 18.05 11.35
N GLY A 265 -17.42 16.87 10.90
CA GLY A 265 -18.11 15.59 11.12
C GLY A 265 -19.34 15.37 10.21
N ARG A 266 -19.49 16.12 9.12
CA ARG A 266 -20.58 15.90 8.16
C ARG A 266 -20.13 14.88 7.11
N LYS A 267 -21.00 13.90 6.80
CA LYS A 267 -20.76 12.92 5.75
C LYS A 267 -20.48 13.61 4.41
N VAL A 268 -19.38 13.25 3.78
CA VAL A 268 -19.03 13.76 2.44
C VAL A 268 -19.82 13.01 1.37
N ARG A 269 -20.30 13.75 0.38
CA ARG A 269 -21.05 13.19 -0.74
C ARG A 269 -20.12 12.66 -1.83
N THR A 270 -20.54 11.61 -2.50
CA THR A 270 -19.89 11.09 -3.71
C THR A 270 -19.89 12.13 -4.83
N VAL A 271 -18.78 12.22 -5.55
CA VAL A 271 -18.59 13.05 -6.73
C VAL A 271 -18.26 12.19 -7.96
N PRO A 272 -18.44 12.68 -9.20
CA PRO A 272 -18.15 11.88 -10.40
C PRO A 272 -16.77 11.26 -10.45
N PHE A 273 -15.76 11.94 -9.89
CA PHE A 273 -14.37 11.49 -9.88
C PHE A 273 -14.10 10.29 -8.96
N ASP A 274 -15.04 9.91 -8.08
CA ASP A 274 -14.91 8.74 -7.20
C ASP A 274 -14.94 7.41 -7.96
N GLY A 275 -15.36 7.44 -9.22
CA GLY A 275 -15.31 6.27 -10.09
C GLY A 275 -13.97 6.03 -10.79
N VAL A 276 -13.01 6.98 -10.72
CA VAL A 276 -11.68 6.84 -11.30
C VAL A 276 -10.79 6.11 -10.30
N VAL A 277 -10.18 5.00 -10.72
CA VAL A 277 -9.32 4.14 -9.88
C VAL A 277 -7.83 4.34 -10.18
N GLY A 278 -6.99 3.86 -9.27
CA GLY A 278 -5.53 3.84 -9.38
C GLY A 278 -4.83 4.99 -8.65
N ASP A 279 -5.44 6.16 -8.58
CA ASP A 279 -4.87 7.32 -7.88
C ASP A 279 -5.34 7.46 -6.43
N LYS A 280 -6.47 6.79 -6.01
CA LYS A 280 -7.08 7.04 -4.69
C LYS A 280 -8.03 5.97 -4.12
N ASN A 281 -8.35 4.89 -4.83
CA ASN A 281 -9.49 4.02 -4.50
C ASN A 281 -9.13 2.69 -3.81
N VAL A 282 -7.89 2.52 -3.32
CA VAL A 282 -7.57 1.40 -2.42
C VAL A 282 -8.11 1.72 -1.03
N TYR A 283 -8.80 0.75 -0.43
CA TYR A 283 -9.23 0.73 0.97
C TYR A 283 -8.43 -0.34 1.71
N SER A 284 -8.01 -0.07 2.92
CA SER A 284 -7.17 -0.98 3.71
C SER A 284 -7.28 -0.69 5.20
N THR A 285 -6.73 -1.59 6.02
CA THR A 285 -6.50 -1.42 7.46
C THR A 285 -5.02 -1.12 7.73
N VAL A 286 -4.68 -0.73 8.95
CA VAL A 286 -3.28 -0.49 9.33
C VAL A 286 -2.48 -1.80 9.37
N GLU A 287 -3.12 -2.93 9.72
CA GLU A 287 -2.53 -4.26 9.75
C GLU A 287 -2.22 -4.79 8.34
N ASP A 288 -3.15 -4.62 7.41
CA ASP A 288 -2.93 -5.05 6.03
C ASP A 288 -1.82 -4.22 5.37
N LEU A 289 -1.75 -2.91 5.67
CA LEU A 289 -0.63 -2.07 5.23
C LEU A 289 0.71 -2.52 5.82
N LEU A 290 0.73 -3.03 7.06
CA LEU A 290 1.94 -3.62 7.64
C LEU A 290 2.33 -4.92 6.92
N LYS A 291 1.39 -5.79 6.54
CA LYS A 291 1.66 -6.99 5.71
C LYS A 291 2.27 -6.59 4.36
N TRP A 292 1.71 -5.55 3.73
CA TRP A 292 2.26 -4.97 2.51
C TRP A 292 3.69 -4.47 2.69
N ASP A 293 3.94 -3.69 3.75
CA ASP A 293 5.27 -3.19 4.09
C ASP A 293 6.28 -4.33 4.24
N GLN A 294 5.95 -5.37 5.01
CA GLN A 294 6.82 -6.52 5.22
C GLN A 294 7.07 -7.32 3.94
N ALA A 295 6.10 -7.43 3.06
CA ALA A 295 6.26 -8.09 1.77
C ALA A 295 7.29 -7.38 0.87
N LEU A 296 7.39 -6.05 0.96
CA LEU A 296 8.38 -5.27 0.23
C LEU A 296 9.82 -5.47 0.76
N TYR A 297 10.01 -5.98 1.98
CA TYR A 297 11.34 -6.35 2.51
C TYR A 297 11.71 -7.81 2.24
N SER A 298 10.73 -8.67 1.98
CA SER A 298 10.94 -10.13 1.93
C SER A 298 11.69 -10.62 0.68
N GLY A 299 11.79 -9.81 -0.36
CA GLY A 299 12.30 -10.22 -1.67
C GLY A 299 11.38 -11.17 -2.45
N SER A 300 10.26 -11.62 -1.86
CA SER A 300 9.36 -12.61 -2.47
C SER A 300 8.54 -12.06 -3.63
N LEU A 301 8.10 -10.80 -3.53
CA LEU A 301 7.33 -10.13 -4.58
C LEU A 301 8.24 -9.46 -5.63
N PHE A 302 9.30 -8.82 -5.15
CA PHE A 302 10.18 -8.00 -5.96
C PHE A 302 11.64 -8.26 -5.59
N PRO A 303 12.52 -8.50 -6.57
CA PRO A 303 13.95 -8.49 -6.34
C PRO A 303 14.43 -7.08 -6.00
N ASP A 304 15.57 -6.98 -5.32
CA ASP A 304 16.16 -5.69 -4.91
C ASP A 304 16.33 -4.70 -6.06
N SER A 305 16.65 -5.19 -7.27
CA SER A 305 16.80 -4.35 -8.46
C SER A 305 15.52 -3.59 -8.84
N ILE A 306 14.35 -4.19 -8.60
CA ILE A 306 13.05 -3.51 -8.83
C ILE A 306 12.77 -2.49 -7.72
N LEU A 307 13.06 -2.83 -6.47
CA LEU A 307 12.89 -1.90 -5.36
C LEU A 307 13.85 -0.70 -5.47
N GLN A 308 15.12 -0.94 -5.86
CA GLN A 308 16.07 0.13 -6.14
C GLN A 308 15.59 1.04 -7.28
N LEU A 309 14.98 0.47 -8.32
CA LEU A 309 14.38 1.25 -9.41
C LEU A 309 13.20 2.09 -8.90
N ALA A 310 12.34 1.52 -8.06
CA ALA A 310 11.18 2.21 -7.48
C ALA A 310 11.60 3.36 -6.55
N TYR A 311 12.65 3.17 -5.76
CA TYR A 311 13.15 4.10 -4.75
C TYR A 311 14.30 4.98 -5.26
N LYS A 312 14.57 4.97 -6.57
CA LYS A 312 15.52 5.89 -7.18
C LYS A 312 14.90 7.30 -7.25
N PRO A 313 15.63 8.36 -6.87
CA PRO A 313 15.15 9.73 -7.07
C PRO A 313 15.20 10.12 -8.54
N TYR A 314 14.17 10.86 -9.01
CA TYR A 314 14.04 11.27 -10.41
C TYR A 314 13.91 12.79 -10.59
N SER A 315 13.80 13.57 -9.52
CA SER A 315 13.52 15.01 -9.58
C SER A 315 14.52 15.79 -8.75
N PHE A 316 15.36 16.61 -9.41
CA PHE A 316 16.46 17.37 -8.81
C PHE A 316 16.38 18.86 -9.13
N GLU A 317 15.23 19.33 -9.61
CA GLU A 317 15.02 20.72 -9.99
C GLU A 317 15.06 21.67 -8.81
N HIS A 318 14.76 21.19 -7.62
CA HIS A 318 14.80 21.94 -6.38
C HIS A 318 15.75 21.28 -5.40
N PRO A 319 16.64 22.04 -4.74
CA PRO A 319 17.47 21.51 -3.66
C PRO A 319 16.63 21.14 -2.46
N GLY A 320 17.08 20.14 -1.69
CA GLY A 320 16.41 19.68 -0.47
C GLY A 320 16.33 18.16 -0.38
N ILE A 321 15.73 17.68 0.70
CA ILE A 321 15.64 16.24 0.98
C ILE A 321 14.46 15.56 0.28
N HIS A 322 13.52 16.33 -0.26
CA HIS A 322 12.31 15.77 -0.89
C HIS A 322 12.58 15.32 -2.32
N ASN A 323 12.15 14.12 -2.67
CA ASN A 323 12.19 13.59 -4.03
C ASN A 323 10.99 12.68 -4.29
N TYR A 324 10.92 12.16 -5.52
CA TYR A 324 9.88 11.21 -5.94
C TYR A 324 10.49 10.12 -6.81
N GLY A 325 10.20 8.86 -6.44
CA GLY A 325 10.59 7.67 -7.18
C GLY A 325 9.51 7.23 -8.19
N LEU A 326 9.38 5.92 -8.41
CA LEU A 326 8.28 5.37 -9.19
C LEU A 326 7.13 5.01 -8.24
N GLY A 327 6.25 5.98 -8.01
CA GLY A 327 5.08 5.83 -7.14
C GLY A 327 5.30 6.12 -5.66
N TRP A 328 6.48 6.55 -5.28
CA TRP A 328 6.86 6.78 -3.91
C TRP A 328 7.42 8.16 -3.69
N ARG A 329 6.98 8.85 -2.65
CA ARG A 329 7.65 10.04 -2.10
C ARG A 329 8.86 9.61 -1.32
N MET A 330 9.87 10.47 -1.26
CA MET A 330 11.14 10.17 -0.61
C MET A 330 11.61 11.35 0.21
N LEU A 331 12.19 11.06 1.39
CA LEU A 331 13.09 11.97 2.10
C LEU A 331 14.48 11.37 2.02
N MET A 332 15.43 12.15 1.50
CA MET A 332 16.81 11.74 1.26
C MET A 332 17.72 12.59 2.13
N TYR A 333 18.21 12.02 3.22
CA TYR A 333 19.06 12.75 4.16
C TYR A 333 20.53 12.74 3.72
N PRO A 334 21.33 13.78 4.12
CA PRO A 334 22.74 13.88 3.76
C PRO A 334 23.61 12.72 4.25
N ASP A 335 23.23 12.05 5.34
CA ASP A 335 23.89 10.84 5.90
C ASP A 335 23.61 9.57 5.10
N GLY A 336 22.87 9.66 3.99
CA GLY A 336 22.48 8.54 3.13
C GLY A 336 21.21 7.82 3.57
N GLN A 337 20.59 8.22 4.68
CA GLN A 337 19.33 7.65 5.10
C GLN A 337 18.19 8.03 4.14
N GLN A 338 17.31 7.09 3.89
CA GLN A 338 16.12 7.29 3.06
C GLN A 338 14.87 6.87 3.80
N ILE A 339 13.85 7.72 3.76
CA ILE A 339 12.50 7.39 4.16
C ILE A 339 11.64 7.36 2.91
N ILE A 340 11.00 6.22 2.66
CA ILE A 340 10.09 6.02 1.53
C ILE A 340 8.67 6.12 2.06
N TYR A 341 7.86 7.00 1.48
CA TYR A 341 6.55 7.27 2.04
C TYR A 341 5.51 7.63 0.98
N HIS A 342 4.26 7.59 1.35
CA HIS A 342 3.20 8.30 0.66
C HIS A 342 2.14 8.80 1.65
N ASN A 343 1.66 10.00 1.42
CA ASN A 343 0.51 10.56 2.11
C ASN A 343 -0.69 10.60 1.17
N GLY A 344 -1.89 10.49 1.72
CA GLY A 344 -3.11 10.55 0.95
C GLY A 344 -4.14 11.49 1.57
N TRP A 345 -4.84 12.20 0.69
CA TRP A 345 -6.01 12.98 1.05
C TRP A 345 -7.04 12.89 -0.07
N TRP A 346 -8.25 12.49 0.30
CA TRP A 346 -9.42 12.57 -0.57
C TRP A 346 -10.68 12.64 0.27
N HIS A 347 -11.53 13.64 0.02
CA HIS A 347 -12.69 13.93 0.86
C HIS A 347 -12.28 14.12 2.32
N GLY A 348 -12.85 13.32 3.24
CA GLY A 348 -12.49 13.30 4.65
C GLY A 348 -11.39 12.33 5.01
N ASN A 349 -10.95 11.49 4.06
CA ASN A 349 -9.94 10.48 4.36
C ASN A 349 -8.54 11.07 4.29
N ASN A 350 -7.74 10.76 5.33
CA ASN A 350 -6.33 11.10 5.41
C ASN A 350 -5.54 9.83 5.67
N SER A 351 -4.41 9.66 5.00
CA SER A 351 -3.52 8.52 5.21
C SER A 351 -2.06 8.95 5.23
N VAL A 352 -1.30 8.28 6.08
CA VAL A 352 0.14 8.40 6.22
C VAL A 352 0.72 7.00 6.18
N PHE A 353 1.72 6.78 5.34
CA PHE A 353 2.45 5.52 5.25
C PHE A 353 3.94 5.82 5.04
N TYR A 354 4.73 5.66 6.10
CA TYR A 354 6.18 5.93 6.12
C TYR A 354 6.96 4.68 6.42
N ARG A 355 8.01 4.44 5.65
CA ARG A 355 8.90 3.30 5.72
C ARG A 355 10.33 3.78 5.95
N PHE A 356 10.88 3.52 7.13
CA PHE A 356 12.25 3.82 7.50
C PHE A 356 13.11 2.62 7.12
N LEU A 357 13.79 2.70 5.97
CA LEU A 357 14.43 1.52 5.37
C LEU A 357 15.60 0.97 6.20
N LYS A 358 16.33 1.83 6.93
CA LYS A 358 17.54 1.48 7.67
C LYS A 358 17.26 0.51 8.82
N ASP A 359 16.20 0.75 9.56
CA ASP A 359 15.85 -0.02 10.77
C ASP A 359 14.56 -0.85 10.63
N THR A 360 13.96 -0.82 9.43
CA THR A 360 12.68 -1.46 9.13
C THR A 360 11.55 -1.05 10.09
N THR A 361 11.50 0.26 10.39
CA THR A 361 10.39 0.85 11.14
C THR A 361 9.33 1.36 10.16
N THR A 362 8.07 1.21 10.53
CA THR A 362 6.92 1.60 9.72
C THR A 362 5.94 2.40 10.56
N LEU A 363 5.51 3.56 10.04
CA LEU A 363 4.45 4.39 10.62
C LEU A 363 3.27 4.42 9.66
N ILE A 364 2.09 4.09 10.18
CA ILE A 364 0.83 4.12 9.46
C ILE A 364 -0.18 4.91 10.29
N ILE A 365 -0.84 5.90 9.66
CA ILE A 365 -1.96 6.63 10.27
C ILE A 365 -3.08 6.72 9.24
N LEU A 366 -4.27 6.26 9.59
CA LEU A 366 -5.45 6.30 8.74
C LEU A 366 -6.59 7.02 9.47
N SER A 367 -7.30 7.90 8.76
CA SER A 367 -8.44 8.65 9.32
C SER A 367 -9.53 8.80 8.27
N ASN A 368 -10.79 8.70 8.69
CA ASN A 368 -11.97 8.91 7.86
C ASN A 368 -12.66 10.28 8.12
N ARG A 369 -12.07 11.12 8.96
CA ARG A 369 -12.47 12.52 9.16
C ARG A 369 -11.32 13.44 8.80
N TYR A 370 -11.59 14.45 7.97
CA TYR A 370 -10.54 15.40 7.57
C TYR A 370 -10.01 16.17 8.77
N ASP A 371 -8.74 15.94 9.06
CA ASP A 371 -7.98 16.73 10.03
C ASP A 371 -6.50 16.77 9.60
N PRO A 372 -5.92 17.96 9.31
CA PRO A 372 -4.52 18.09 8.91
C PRO A 372 -3.53 17.65 9.99
N ILE A 373 -3.98 17.47 11.25
CA ILE A 373 -3.14 16.95 12.34
C ILE A 373 -2.54 15.57 12.01
N VAL A 374 -3.22 14.78 11.18
CA VAL A 374 -2.74 13.45 10.72
C VAL A 374 -1.38 13.56 10.05
N TYR A 375 -1.07 14.70 9.41
CA TYR A 375 0.21 14.95 8.73
C TYR A 375 1.27 15.58 9.62
N HIS A 376 0.95 15.86 10.89
CA HIS A 376 1.93 16.39 11.86
C HIS A 376 2.82 15.26 12.38
N VAL A 377 3.56 14.63 11.47
CA VAL A 377 4.38 13.43 11.76
C VAL A 377 5.81 13.76 12.21
N GLN A 378 6.26 15.02 12.13
CA GLN A 378 7.61 15.42 12.52
C GLN A 378 8.01 14.98 13.94
N PRO A 379 7.16 15.15 14.98
CA PRO A 379 7.50 14.66 16.33
C PRO A 379 7.63 13.13 16.35
N VAL A 380 6.75 12.40 15.63
CA VAL A 380 6.83 10.93 15.55
C VAL A 380 8.11 10.51 14.85
N MET A 381 8.50 11.19 13.77
CA MET A 381 9.75 10.92 13.06
C MET A 381 10.97 11.11 13.98
N LYS A 382 10.98 12.14 14.82
CA LYS A 382 12.04 12.31 15.83
C LYS A 382 12.07 11.16 16.82
N ILE A 383 10.93 10.76 17.38
CA ILE A 383 10.85 9.61 18.30
C ILE A 383 11.42 8.35 17.66
N LEU A 384 11.11 8.10 16.37
CA LEU A 384 11.57 6.93 15.66
C LEU A 384 13.05 7.01 15.25
N HIS A 385 13.60 8.22 15.07
CA HIS A 385 15.01 8.47 14.71
C HIS A 385 15.95 8.52 15.93
N GLU A 386 15.59 9.25 16.98
CA GLU A 386 16.46 9.56 18.11
C GLU A 386 16.80 8.32 18.95
N ASN A 387 15.99 7.28 18.87
CA ASN A 387 16.25 6.05 19.61
C ASN A 387 17.23 5.08 18.92
N ASP A 388 17.72 5.43 17.71
CA ASP A 388 18.80 4.69 17.03
C ASP A 388 20.17 5.43 17.06
N VAL A 389 20.19 6.68 17.54
CA VAL A 389 21.41 7.49 17.66
C VAL A 389 21.66 7.83 19.12
N GLU A 390 22.46 7.01 19.79
CA GLU A 390 23.30 7.49 20.87
C GLU A 390 24.41 8.33 20.20
N GLY A 391 24.23 9.62 20.12
CA GLY A 391 25.26 10.55 19.67
C GLY A 391 24.79 11.58 18.64
N GLU A 392 24.85 12.83 19.12
CA GLU A 392 24.79 14.10 18.40
C GLU A 392 23.41 14.69 18.08
N VAL A 393 22.96 15.49 19.03
CA VAL A 393 21.98 16.55 18.84
C VAL A 393 22.70 17.69 18.13
N ASP A 394 22.32 17.99 16.87
CA ASP A 394 22.66 19.26 16.24
C ASP A 394 21.43 20.18 16.35
N GLU A 395 21.53 21.14 17.26
CA GLU A 395 20.62 22.29 17.36
C GLU A 395 20.97 23.26 16.22
N GLY A 396 20.22 23.24 15.13
CA GLY A 396 20.48 24.13 14.02
C GLY A 396 19.30 24.37 13.09
N GLY A 397 18.56 25.49 13.35
CA GLY A 397 17.88 26.30 12.36
C GLY A 397 16.55 25.81 11.80
#